data_04e518bb304f31ee0c02f4d0fbf0357b
#
_entry.id   04e518bb304f31ee0c02f4d0fbf0357b
#
_cell.length_a   1.000
_cell.length_b   1.000
_cell.length_c   1.000
_cell.angle_alpha   90.00
_cell.angle_beta   90.00
_cell.angle_gamma   90.00
#
_symmetry.space_group_name_H-M   'P 1'
#
loop_
_entity.id
_entity.type
_entity.pdbx_description
1 polymer ?
#
loop_
_entity_poly.entity_id
_entity_poly.type
_entity_poly.pdbx_seq_one_letter_code
_entity_poly.pdbx_strand_id
1 'polypeptide(L)'
;MTNALLKSRLENLKDSGFFKNLIIKRGIEKEFFRVDKEGSISKKPHPEALGSALTNKFITTDFAEAQLELVTPTYEDVNDLYNFLYSLHVFVGQNIDDNEMLWPFSMPPQIEDESDINLGFYHQSNIGLLKHVYRKGLKVRYGPTMQCVSGMHYNFSIHPDSLAFLTNSIHQVDIDEVYLGLIRNFKRLFWFVLLEFGQTNVVDKSFVNNREHNLEKLNPNDMYLLDATSLRMSDIAVSYTHLRAHETPA
;
A
#
# COMPACT_ATOMS: atom_id res chain seq x y z
N MET A 1 24.90 -18.61 8.73
CA MET A 1 25.16 -18.18 10.12
C MET A 1 24.79 -19.34 11.02
N THR A 2 25.71 -19.83 11.87
CA THR A 2 25.42 -20.94 12.77
C THR A 2 24.41 -20.50 13.84
N ASN A 3 23.54 -21.40 14.29
CA ASN A 3 22.51 -21.13 15.30
C ASN A 3 23.10 -20.54 16.59
N ALA A 4 24.33 -20.94 16.95
CA ALA A 4 25.08 -20.44 18.08
C ALA A 4 25.45 -18.95 17.97
N LEU A 5 25.88 -18.48 16.78
CA LEU A 5 26.22 -17.08 16.56
C LEU A 5 24.99 -16.16 16.62
N LEU A 6 23.87 -16.60 16.07
CA LEU A 6 22.62 -15.86 16.18
C LEU A 6 22.17 -15.74 17.63
N LYS A 7 22.21 -16.83 18.39
CA LYS A 7 21.85 -16.87 19.81
C LYS A 7 22.71 -15.91 20.64
N SER A 8 24.02 -15.96 20.46
CA SER A 8 24.96 -15.07 21.16
C SER A 8 24.68 -13.58 20.83
N ARG A 9 24.39 -13.25 19.56
CA ARG A 9 24.05 -11.87 19.18
C ARG A 9 22.75 -11.38 19.80
N LEU A 10 21.73 -12.24 19.88
CA LEU A 10 20.45 -11.90 20.51
C LEU A 10 20.62 -11.71 22.03
N GLU A 11 21.43 -12.52 22.69
CA GLU A 11 21.76 -12.37 24.09
C GLU A 11 22.49 -11.03 24.34
N ASN A 12 23.51 -10.71 23.55
CA ASN A 12 24.20 -9.43 23.63
C ASN A 12 23.27 -8.22 23.43
N LEU A 13 22.34 -8.26 22.46
CA LEU A 13 21.35 -7.20 22.27
C LEU A 13 20.40 -7.08 23.46
N LYS A 14 20.00 -8.20 24.05
CA LYS A 14 19.16 -8.21 25.23
C LYS A 14 19.88 -7.59 26.44
N ASP A 15 21.12 -7.98 26.65
CA ASP A 15 21.94 -7.51 27.77
C ASP A 15 22.33 -6.03 27.62
N SER A 16 22.49 -5.53 26.38
CA SER A 16 22.74 -4.11 26.11
C SER A 16 21.54 -3.20 26.42
N GLY A 17 20.35 -3.77 26.65
CA GLY A 17 19.12 -3.01 26.84
C GLY A 17 18.47 -2.52 25.56
N PHE A 18 18.94 -2.96 24.38
CA PHE A 18 18.42 -2.55 23.08
C PHE A 18 16.90 -2.65 23.01
N PHE A 19 16.32 -3.79 23.37
CA PHE A 19 14.87 -4.01 23.28
C PHE A 19 14.04 -3.13 24.22
N LYS A 20 14.63 -2.66 25.32
CA LYS A 20 13.96 -1.73 26.26
C LYS A 20 13.98 -0.30 25.77
N ASN A 21 14.97 0.05 24.96
CA ASN A 21 15.19 1.40 24.44
C ASN A 21 14.86 1.50 22.93
N LEU A 22 14.22 0.46 22.37
CA LEU A 22 13.86 0.44 20.98
C LEU A 22 12.66 1.37 20.71
N ILE A 23 12.93 2.47 20.05
CA ILE A 23 11.92 3.43 19.60
C ILE A 23 11.71 3.23 18.08
N ILE A 24 10.50 2.90 17.71
CA ILE A 24 10.09 2.73 16.32
C ILE A 24 8.99 3.74 16.01
N LYS A 25 9.18 4.53 14.96
CA LYS A 25 8.11 5.37 14.39
C LYS A 25 7.44 4.64 13.23
N ARG A 26 6.12 4.72 13.19
CA ARG A 26 5.26 3.99 12.24
C ARG A 26 4.29 4.94 11.59
N GLY A 27 4.04 4.73 10.31
CA GLY A 27 2.98 5.39 9.56
C GLY A 27 2.28 4.41 8.64
N ILE A 28 1.06 4.71 8.25
CA ILE A 28 0.28 3.90 7.31
C ILE A 28 -0.19 4.78 6.16
N GLU A 29 -0.03 4.25 4.95
CA GLU A 29 -0.69 4.72 3.74
C GLU A 29 -1.67 3.63 3.32
N LYS A 30 -2.96 3.94 3.27
CA LYS A 30 -3.99 2.95 2.94
C LYS A 30 -4.82 3.42 1.75
N GLU A 31 -4.76 2.66 0.68
CA GLU A 31 -5.57 2.85 -0.51
C GLU A 31 -6.86 2.02 -0.44
N PHE A 32 -7.92 2.51 -1.06
CA PHE A 32 -9.18 1.81 -1.26
C PHE A 32 -10.06 2.55 -2.27
N PHE A 33 -11.04 1.84 -2.84
CA PHE A 33 -11.96 2.44 -3.81
C PHE A 33 -13.25 2.93 -3.16
N ARG A 34 -13.83 3.97 -3.77
CA ARG A 34 -15.25 4.27 -3.65
C ARG A 34 -16.00 3.46 -4.71
N VAL A 35 -17.07 2.81 -4.31
CA VAL A 35 -17.93 1.99 -5.17
C VAL A 35 -19.38 2.42 -5.00
N ASP A 36 -20.22 2.14 -5.99
CA ASP A 36 -21.67 2.24 -5.84
C ASP A 36 -22.24 1.10 -4.98
N LYS A 37 -23.55 1.07 -4.80
CA LYS A 37 -24.23 0.05 -3.98
C LYS A 37 -24.21 -1.33 -4.62
N GLU A 38 -23.98 -1.42 -5.90
CA GLU A 38 -23.84 -2.64 -6.67
C GLU A 38 -22.40 -3.20 -6.65
N GLY A 39 -21.45 -2.45 -6.12
CA GLY A 39 -20.03 -2.83 -5.99
C GLY A 39 -19.18 -2.45 -7.21
N SER A 40 -19.72 -1.66 -8.12
CA SER A 40 -18.98 -1.14 -9.28
C SER A 40 -18.18 0.11 -8.91
N ILE A 41 -17.03 0.30 -9.59
CA ILE A 41 -16.19 1.48 -9.38
C ILE A 41 -16.97 2.79 -9.51
N SER A 42 -16.83 3.69 -8.56
CA SER A 42 -17.48 5.00 -8.63
C SER A 42 -16.93 5.84 -9.79
N LYS A 43 -17.84 6.44 -10.57
CA LYS A 43 -17.52 7.36 -11.67
C LYS A 43 -17.50 8.83 -11.23
N LYS A 44 -17.78 9.09 -9.94
CA LYS A 44 -17.83 10.44 -9.38
C LYS A 44 -16.43 11.00 -9.13
N PRO A 45 -16.25 12.32 -9.27
CA PRO A 45 -15.01 12.99 -8.95
C PRO A 45 -14.68 12.85 -7.45
N HIS A 46 -13.45 13.23 -7.08
CA HIS A 46 -13.04 13.33 -5.67
C HIS A 46 -14.00 14.23 -4.89
N PRO A 47 -14.56 13.78 -3.77
CA PRO A 47 -15.54 14.58 -2.99
C PRO A 47 -14.94 15.88 -2.47
N GLU A 48 -15.60 17.01 -2.74
CA GLU A 48 -15.14 18.34 -2.26
C GLU A 48 -15.04 18.40 -0.74
N ALA A 49 -15.92 17.70 -0.03
CA ALA A 49 -15.92 17.63 1.44
C ALA A 49 -14.65 17.00 2.02
N LEU A 50 -13.92 16.20 1.24
CA LEU A 50 -12.62 15.63 1.65
C LEU A 50 -11.46 16.61 1.42
N GLY A 51 -11.73 17.78 0.85
CA GLY A 51 -10.73 18.79 0.51
C GLY A 51 -9.99 18.45 -0.80
N SER A 52 -8.95 19.21 -1.09
CA SER A 52 -8.18 19.01 -2.32
C SER A 52 -7.24 17.81 -2.23
N ALA A 53 -7.40 16.83 -3.12
CA ALA A 53 -6.49 15.69 -3.21
C ALA A 53 -5.02 16.08 -3.48
N LEU A 54 -4.75 17.30 -3.98
CA LEU A 54 -3.40 17.80 -4.19
C LEU A 54 -2.73 18.30 -2.90
N THR A 55 -3.51 18.95 -2.02
CA THR A 55 -2.95 19.71 -0.88
C THR A 55 -3.33 19.14 0.48
N ASN A 56 -4.33 18.27 0.56
CA ASN A 56 -4.64 17.56 1.79
C ASN A 56 -3.49 16.59 2.10
N LYS A 57 -2.96 16.68 3.32
CA LYS A 57 -1.81 15.86 3.77
C LYS A 57 -2.20 14.44 4.15
N PHE A 58 -3.48 14.19 4.38
CA PHE A 58 -3.97 12.95 4.98
C PHE A 58 -4.93 12.17 4.08
N ILE A 59 -5.56 12.87 3.11
CA ILE A 59 -6.53 12.26 2.19
C ILE A 59 -6.20 12.75 0.78
N THR A 60 -5.80 11.83 -0.08
CA THR A 60 -5.48 12.09 -1.47
C THR A 60 -6.11 11.01 -2.36
N THR A 61 -5.79 11.00 -3.64
CA THR A 61 -6.10 9.90 -4.56
C THR A 61 -4.80 9.27 -5.04
N ASP A 62 -4.81 7.95 -5.22
CA ASP A 62 -3.67 7.28 -5.84
C ASP A 62 -3.76 7.39 -7.38
N PHE A 63 -4.25 6.38 -8.08
CA PHE A 63 -4.30 6.37 -9.54
C PHE A 63 -5.59 6.96 -10.10
N ALA A 64 -6.74 6.54 -9.56
CA ALA A 64 -8.07 6.94 -10.02
C ALA A 64 -8.73 7.93 -9.05
N GLU A 65 -9.66 8.77 -9.56
CA GLU A 65 -10.50 9.65 -8.74
C GLU A 65 -11.25 8.90 -7.64
N ALA A 66 -11.69 7.68 -7.93
CA ALA A 66 -12.38 6.82 -6.97
C ALA A 66 -11.43 6.12 -5.99
N GLN A 67 -10.13 6.06 -6.28
CA GLN A 67 -9.13 5.41 -5.44
C GLN A 67 -8.57 6.40 -4.42
N LEU A 68 -9.17 6.40 -3.24
CA LEU A 68 -8.70 7.22 -2.14
C LEU A 68 -7.46 6.61 -1.50
N GLU A 69 -6.58 7.46 -1.02
CA GLU A 69 -5.38 7.11 -0.27
C GLU A 69 -5.36 7.92 1.03
N LEU A 70 -5.35 7.22 2.16
CA LEU A 70 -5.24 7.80 3.49
C LEU A 70 -3.79 7.70 3.97
N VAL A 71 -3.22 8.82 4.38
CA VAL A 71 -1.85 8.93 4.86
C VAL A 71 -1.84 9.40 6.30
N THR A 72 -1.27 8.62 7.21
CA THR A 72 -1.16 9.03 8.61
C THR A 72 0.14 9.78 8.87
N PRO A 73 0.19 10.63 9.89
CA PRO A 73 1.47 11.01 10.50
C PRO A 73 2.21 9.79 11.06
N THR A 74 3.45 9.98 11.46
CA THR A 74 4.22 8.94 12.15
C THR A 74 3.97 8.97 13.65
N TYR A 75 3.78 7.78 14.23
CA TYR A 75 3.53 7.57 15.66
C TYR A 75 4.50 6.53 16.24
N GLU A 76 4.83 6.68 17.51
CA GLU A 76 5.56 5.66 18.28
C GLU A 76 4.58 4.64 18.88
N ASP A 77 3.43 5.10 19.36
CA ASP A 77 2.37 4.24 19.87
C ASP A 77 1.48 3.71 18.76
N VAL A 78 1.21 2.41 18.77
CA VAL A 78 0.39 1.72 17.76
C VAL A 78 -1.09 2.12 17.88
N ASN A 79 -1.57 2.38 19.11
CA ASN A 79 -2.96 2.76 19.30
C ASN A 79 -3.24 4.17 18.81
N ASP A 80 -2.28 5.09 18.96
CA ASP A 80 -2.39 6.44 18.40
C ASP A 80 -2.46 6.40 16.88
N LEU A 81 -1.59 5.60 16.27
CA LEU A 81 -1.60 5.36 14.83
C LEU A 81 -2.95 4.78 14.35
N TYR A 82 -3.42 3.75 15.04
CA TYR A 82 -4.71 3.11 14.74
C TYR A 82 -5.88 4.10 14.89
N ASN A 83 -5.94 4.82 15.99
CA ASN A 83 -7.00 5.79 16.26
C ASN A 83 -7.04 6.91 15.22
N PHE A 84 -5.86 7.38 14.78
CA PHE A 84 -5.79 8.38 13.72
C PHE A 84 -6.30 7.82 12.39
N LEU A 85 -5.83 6.65 11.97
CA LEU A 85 -6.30 5.99 10.74
C LEU A 85 -7.82 5.73 10.81
N TYR A 86 -8.32 5.26 11.96
CA TYR A 86 -9.74 5.04 12.16
C TYR A 86 -10.55 6.34 12.01
N SER A 87 -10.06 7.43 12.59
CA SER A 87 -10.73 8.75 12.47
C SER A 87 -10.79 9.24 11.03
N LEU A 88 -9.74 8.98 10.22
CA LEU A 88 -9.76 9.27 8.78
C LEU A 88 -10.83 8.45 8.05
N HIS A 89 -10.95 7.16 8.35
CA HIS A 89 -12.00 6.31 7.75
C HIS A 89 -13.41 6.79 8.11
N VAL A 90 -13.65 7.14 9.38
CA VAL A 90 -14.92 7.70 9.83
C VAL A 90 -15.22 9.01 9.10
N PHE A 91 -14.22 9.90 9.02
CA PHE A 91 -14.38 11.17 8.32
C PHE A 91 -14.73 10.95 6.84
N VAL A 92 -14.00 10.08 6.13
CA VAL A 92 -14.31 9.75 4.74
C VAL A 92 -15.71 9.18 4.60
N GLY A 93 -16.07 8.19 5.43
CA GLY A 93 -17.39 7.55 5.38
C GLY A 93 -18.55 8.52 5.62
N GLN A 94 -18.33 9.60 6.38
CA GLN A 94 -19.32 10.64 6.62
C GLN A 94 -19.40 11.73 5.52
N ASN A 95 -18.41 11.75 4.61
CA ASN A 95 -18.27 12.82 3.61
C ASN A 95 -18.22 12.31 2.15
N ILE A 96 -18.49 11.02 1.92
CA ILE A 96 -18.79 10.49 0.60
C ILE A 96 -20.31 10.54 0.34
N ASP A 97 -20.72 10.32 -0.91
CA ASP A 97 -22.13 10.30 -1.30
C ASP A 97 -22.86 9.12 -0.61
N ASP A 98 -24.14 9.32 -0.23
CA ASP A 98 -24.99 8.30 0.40
C ASP A 98 -25.20 7.02 -0.46
N ASN A 99 -24.93 7.11 -1.75
CA ASN A 99 -24.97 5.99 -2.69
C ASN A 99 -23.60 5.37 -2.94
N GLU A 100 -22.58 5.79 -2.23
CA GLU A 100 -21.24 5.21 -2.31
C GLU A 100 -20.91 4.41 -1.04
N MET A 101 -20.04 3.42 -1.24
CA MET A 101 -19.43 2.62 -0.16
C MET A 101 -17.92 2.59 -0.35
N LEU A 102 -17.22 2.21 0.71
CA LEU A 102 -15.77 2.00 0.66
C LEU A 102 -15.47 0.52 0.41
N TRP A 103 -14.69 0.24 -0.62
CA TRP A 103 -14.20 -1.09 -0.98
C TRP A 103 -12.83 -1.34 -0.34
N PRO A 104 -12.74 -2.15 0.73
CA PRO A 104 -11.54 -2.23 1.55
C PRO A 104 -10.48 -3.22 1.03
N PHE A 105 -10.81 -3.96 -0.02
CA PHE A 105 -9.97 -5.05 -0.51
C PHE A 105 -8.85 -4.54 -1.42
N SER A 106 -7.73 -5.29 -1.44
CA SER A 106 -6.60 -4.98 -2.30
C SER A 106 -6.91 -5.16 -3.78
N MET A 107 -7.61 -6.23 -4.14
CA MET A 107 -8.05 -6.42 -5.52
C MET A 107 -9.19 -5.46 -5.84
N PRO A 108 -9.24 -4.93 -7.07
CA PRO A 108 -10.20 -3.89 -7.44
C PRO A 108 -11.66 -4.39 -7.36
N PRO A 109 -12.60 -3.45 -7.21
CA PRO A 109 -14.03 -3.73 -7.36
C PRO A 109 -14.36 -4.08 -8.81
N GLN A 110 -15.63 -4.36 -9.09
CA GLN A 110 -16.09 -4.57 -10.46
C GLN A 110 -15.81 -3.34 -11.33
N ILE A 111 -15.17 -3.56 -12.47
CA ILE A 111 -14.85 -2.57 -13.49
C ILE A 111 -15.50 -3.04 -14.79
N GLU A 112 -16.64 -2.46 -15.15
CA GLU A 112 -17.38 -2.87 -16.36
C GLU A 112 -16.60 -2.53 -17.63
N ASP A 113 -16.05 -1.33 -17.68
CA ASP A 113 -15.25 -0.84 -18.80
C ASP A 113 -14.04 -0.03 -18.27
N GLU A 114 -12.90 -0.14 -18.94
CA GLU A 114 -11.70 0.64 -18.58
C GLU A 114 -11.87 2.15 -18.69
N SER A 115 -12.86 2.62 -19.47
CA SER A 115 -13.24 4.04 -19.55
C SER A 115 -13.91 4.57 -18.28
N ASP A 116 -14.41 3.68 -17.42
CA ASP A 116 -14.99 4.04 -16.12
C ASP A 116 -13.92 4.44 -15.10
N ILE A 117 -12.67 4.09 -15.35
CA ILE A 117 -11.53 4.47 -14.52
C ILE A 117 -11.11 5.91 -14.86
N ASN A 118 -11.71 6.87 -14.15
CA ASN A 118 -11.31 8.27 -14.21
C ASN A 118 -9.97 8.47 -13.51
N LEU A 119 -8.96 8.96 -14.24
CA LEU A 119 -7.65 9.24 -13.67
C LEU A 119 -7.70 10.39 -12.68
N GLY A 120 -6.95 10.28 -11.60
CA GLY A 120 -6.82 11.34 -10.60
C GLY A 120 -6.51 12.69 -11.25
N PHE A 121 -7.32 13.70 -10.93
CA PHE A 121 -7.20 15.05 -11.45
C PHE A 121 -6.90 16.04 -10.32
N TYR A 122 -5.84 16.81 -10.49
CA TYR A 122 -5.28 17.68 -9.43
C TYR A 122 -5.26 19.15 -9.86
N HIS A 123 -6.25 19.56 -10.66
CA HIS A 123 -6.36 20.91 -11.23
C HIS A 123 -5.17 21.30 -12.13
N GLN A 124 -5.12 22.61 -12.51
CA GLN A 124 -4.24 23.10 -13.57
C GLN A 124 -2.87 23.65 -13.08
N SER A 125 -2.55 23.48 -11.78
CA SER A 125 -1.21 23.85 -11.31
C SER A 125 -0.13 22.97 -11.94
N ASN A 126 1.10 23.44 -12.04
CA ASN A 126 2.20 22.66 -12.61
C ASN A 126 2.39 21.30 -11.91
N ILE A 127 2.26 21.29 -10.58
CA ILE A 127 2.35 20.03 -9.80
C ILE A 127 1.15 19.12 -10.08
N GLY A 128 -0.06 19.69 -10.16
CA GLY A 128 -1.26 18.94 -10.49
C GLY A 128 -1.19 18.34 -11.89
N LEU A 129 -0.73 19.11 -12.87
CA LEU A 129 -0.51 18.62 -14.24
C LEU A 129 0.56 17.52 -14.27
N LEU A 130 1.66 17.67 -13.56
CA LEU A 130 2.70 16.65 -13.48
C LEU A 130 2.14 15.33 -12.94
N LYS A 131 1.39 15.38 -11.83
CA LYS A 131 0.73 14.20 -11.25
C LYS A 131 -0.24 13.53 -12.24
N HIS A 132 -1.00 14.32 -12.99
CA HIS A 132 -1.94 13.80 -13.97
C HIS A 132 -1.23 13.17 -15.19
N VAL A 133 -0.19 13.83 -15.72
CA VAL A 133 0.62 13.30 -16.83
C VAL A 133 1.31 12.00 -16.43
N TYR A 134 1.82 11.90 -15.19
CA TYR A 134 2.39 10.67 -14.68
C TYR A 134 1.38 9.51 -14.73
N ARG A 135 0.14 9.72 -14.28
CA ARG A 135 -0.93 8.71 -14.32
C ARG A 135 -1.35 8.34 -15.74
N LYS A 136 -1.37 9.30 -16.65
CA LYS A 136 -1.53 9.00 -18.09
C LYS A 136 -0.43 8.08 -18.61
N GLY A 137 0.81 8.33 -18.20
CA GLY A 137 1.96 7.46 -18.53
C GLY A 137 1.79 6.03 -18.01
N LEU A 138 1.33 5.87 -16.77
CA LEU A 138 1.02 4.56 -16.19
C LEU A 138 -0.11 3.85 -16.93
N LYS A 139 -1.20 4.57 -17.24
CA LYS A 139 -2.32 4.06 -18.05
C LYS A 139 -1.86 3.51 -19.40
N VAL A 140 -1.02 4.25 -20.11
CA VAL A 140 -0.52 3.83 -21.42
C VAL A 140 0.42 2.63 -21.31
N ARG A 141 1.26 2.59 -20.29
CA ARG A 141 2.30 1.55 -20.13
C ARG A 141 1.74 0.22 -19.63
N TYR A 142 0.82 0.25 -18.68
CA TYR A 142 0.38 -0.94 -17.95
C TYR A 142 -1.12 -1.25 -18.10
N GLY A 143 -1.88 -0.33 -18.66
CA GLY A 143 -3.34 -0.37 -18.68
C GLY A 143 -3.94 0.17 -17.36
N PRO A 144 -5.14 0.74 -17.41
CA PRO A 144 -5.75 1.37 -16.24
C PRO A 144 -6.20 0.37 -15.18
N THR A 145 -6.76 -0.78 -15.57
CA THR A 145 -7.26 -1.81 -14.66
C THR A 145 -6.16 -2.33 -13.73
N MET A 146 -4.93 -2.49 -14.24
CA MET A 146 -3.80 -2.98 -13.44
C MET A 146 -3.35 -2.00 -12.36
N GLN A 147 -3.65 -0.72 -12.52
CA GLN A 147 -3.34 0.32 -11.54
C GLN A 147 -4.42 0.41 -10.44
N CYS A 148 -5.53 -0.31 -10.59
CA CYS A 148 -6.63 -0.31 -9.62
C CYS A 148 -6.44 -1.30 -8.46
N VAL A 149 -5.25 -1.84 -8.29
CA VAL A 149 -4.91 -2.66 -7.12
C VAL A 149 -4.52 -1.74 -5.97
N SER A 150 -5.25 -1.85 -4.86
CA SER A 150 -5.05 -1.00 -3.68
C SER A 150 -4.09 -1.62 -2.67
N GLY A 151 -3.22 -0.83 -2.11
CA GLY A 151 -2.22 -1.23 -1.12
C GLY A 151 -2.52 -0.76 0.29
N MET A 152 -1.85 -1.37 1.23
CA MET A 152 -1.64 -0.81 2.56
C MET A 152 -0.13 -0.83 2.83
N HIS A 153 0.50 0.35 2.80
CA HIS A 153 1.90 0.50 3.10
C HIS A 153 2.07 0.72 4.60
N TYR A 154 2.93 -0.07 5.19
CA TYR A 154 3.36 0.10 6.57
C TYR A 154 4.77 0.68 6.56
N ASN A 155 4.87 1.98 6.80
CA ASN A 155 6.12 2.70 6.88
C ASN A 155 6.65 2.64 8.31
N PHE A 156 7.93 2.39 8.48
CA PHE A 156 8.56 2.44 9.79
C PHE A 156 10.00 2.92 9.72
N SER A 157 10.45 3.51 10.82
CA SER A 157 11.84 3.85 11.03
C SER A 157 12.26 3.57 12.47
N ILE A 158 13.52 3.24 12.66
CA ILE A 158 14.14 3.07 13.98
C ILE A 158 14.77 4.40 14.37
N HIS A 159 14.49 4.87 15.59
CA HIS A 159 15.07 6.12 16.07
C HIS A 159 16.61 6.05 16.08
N PRO A 160 17.34 7.12 15.74
CA PRO A 160 18.80 7.12 15.72
C PRO A 160 19.45 6.64 17.02
N ASP A 161 18.90 7.05 18.17
CA ASP A 161 19.41 6.60 19.49
C ASP A 161 19.30 5.09 19.66
N SER A 162 18.23 4.47 19.13
CA SER A 162 18.09 3.02 19.14
C SER A 162 19.04 2.33 18.17
N LEU A 163 19.34 2.95 17.03
CA LEU A 163 20.33 2.44 16.07
C LEU A 163 21.75 2.46 16.65
N ALA A 164 22.07 3.43 17.49
CA ALA A 164 23.38 3.50 18.15
C ALA A 164 23.73 2.25 18.97
N PHE A 165 22.73 1.55 19.53
CA PHE A 165 22.94 0.25 20.20
C PHE A 165 23.38 -0.86 19.24
N LEU A 166 23.04 -0.76 17.94
CA LEU A 166 23.39 -1.77 16.94
C LEU A 166 24.76 -1.52 16.32
N THR A 167 25.13 -0.26 16.17
CA THR A 167 26.32 0.15 15.40
C THR A 167 27.45 0.67 16.31
N ASN A 168 27.14 1.02 17.56
CA ASN A 168 28.00 1.83 18.45
C ASN A 168 28.38 3.17 17.78
N SER A 169 27.60 3.65 16.84
CA SER A 169 27.86 4.83 16.03
C SER A 169 26.54 5.47 15.59
N ILE A 170 26.59 6.77 15.35
CA ILE A 170 25.50 7.55 14.76
C ILE A 170 25.87 8.08 13.37
N HIS A 171 26.98 7.61 12.80
CA HIS A 171 27.35 8.01 11.44
C HIS A 171 26.37 7.47 10.40
N GLN A 172 26.05 8.29 9.39
CA GLN A 172 25.05 7.97 8.37
C GLN A 172 25.37 6.66 7.63
N VAL A 173 26.64 6.39 7.34
CA VAL A 173 27.07 5.15 6.66
C VAL A 173 26.70 3.91 7.47
N ASP A 174 26.86 3.95 8.80
CA ASP A 174 26.51 2.83 9.67
C ASP A 174 25.00 2.61 9.74
N ILE A 175 24.22 3.70 9.71
CA ILE A 175 22.76 3.68 9.67
C ILE A 175 22.29 3.03 8.36
N ASP A 176 22.86 3.44 7.24
CA ASP A 176 22.52 2.89 5.92
C ASP A 176 22.81 1.38 5.85
N GLU A 177 23.94 0.93 6.41
CA GLU A 177 24.28 -0.49 6.48
C GLU A 177 23.27 -1.30 7.30
N VAL A 178 22.78 -0.74 8.43
CA VAL A 178 21.72 -1.38 9.24
C VAL A 178 20.45 -1.53 8.41
N TYR A 179 19.99 -0.47 7.73
CA TYR A 179 18.79 -0.54 6.91
C TYR A 179 18.94 -1.47 5.71
N LEU A 180 20.09 -1.46 5.05
CA LEU A 180 20.37 -2.42 3.96
C LEU A 180 20.40 -3.87 4.48
N GLY A 181 20.92 -4.07 5.69
CA GLY A 181 20.88 -5.36 6.37
C GLY A 181 19.45 -5.80 6.69
N LEU A 182 18.62 -4.88 7.17
CA LEU A 182 17.21 -5.10 7.45
C LEU A 182 16.45 -5.49 6.18
N ILE A 183 16.64 -4.77 5.08
CA ILE A 183 16.02 -5.06 3.77
C ILE A 183 16.41 -6.48 3.29
N ARG A 184 17.70 -6.85 3.39
CA ARG A 184 18.15 -8.20 3.01
C ARG A 184 17.48 -9.30 3.85
N ASN A 185 17.35 -9.07 5.15
CA ASN A 185 16.71 -10.02 6.05
C ASN A 185 15.19 -10.06 5.85
N PHE A 186 14.55 -8.92 5.64
CA PHE A 186 13.13 -8.85 5.30
C PHE A 186 12.82 -9.65 4.03
N LYS A 187 13.62 -9.49 2.97
CA LYS A 187 13.45 -10.28 1.73
C LYS A 187 13.56 -11.80 1.96
N ARG A 188 14.43 -12.23 2.89
CA ARG A 188 14.54 -13.66 3.23
C ARG A 188 13.33 -14.21 3.98
N LEU A 189 12.66 -13.36 4.77
CA LEU A 189 11.51 -13.71 5.59
C LEU A 189 10.17 -13.29 4.96
N PHE A 190 10.20 -12.69 3.78
CA PHE A 190 9.02 -12.13 3.13
C PHE A 190 7.93 -13.17 2.86
N TRP A 191 8.32 -14.40 2.55
CA TRP A 191 7.39 -15.53 2.40
C TRP A 191 6.50 -15.72 3.64
N PHE A 192 7.05 -15.52 4.84
CA PHE A 192 6.29 -15.63 6.09
C PHE A 192 5.27 -14.48 6.21
N VAL A 193 5.72 -13.26 5.91
CA VAL A 193 4.81 -12.09 5.90
C VAL A 193 3.69 -12.28 4.88
N LEU A 194 4.02 -12.83 3.70
CA LEU A 194 3.03 -13.11 2.67
C LEU A 194 2.05 -14.22 3.10
N LEU A 195 2.53 -15.25 3.79
CA LEU A 195 1.68 -16.34 4.30
C LEU A 195 0.68 -15.82 5.36
N GLU A 196 1.14 -14.98 6.28
CA GLU A 196 0.32 -14.51 7.41
C GLU A 196 -0.60 -13.34 7.03
N PHE A 197 -0.16 -12.46 6.13
CA PHE A 197 -0.82 -11.20 5.81
C PHE A 197 -1.16 -11.02 4.33
N GLY A 198 -0.83 -11.99 3.49
CA GLY A 198 -1.21 -11.99 2.08
C GLY A 198 -2.73 -12.00 1.95
N GLN A 199 -3.25 -11.02 1.22
CA GLN A 199 -4.69 -10.83 1.05
C GLN A 199 -5.16 -11.39 -0.27
N THR A 200 -6.24 -12.13 -0.17
CA THR A 200 -7.12 -12.57 -1.25
C THR A 200 -6.46 -13.25 -2.46
N ASN A 201 -6.90 -14.43 -2.71
CA ASN A 201 -6.68 -15.16 -3.95
C ASN A 201 -7.90 -15.10 -4.90
N VAL A 202 -8.85 -14.19 -4.62
CA VAL A 202 -10.10 -14.01 -5.36
C VAL A 202 -10.14 -12.61 -5.97
N VAL A 203 -10.69 -12.51 -7.16
CA VAL A 203 -10.89 -11.24 -7.87
C VAL A 203 -12.15 -11.32 -8.72
N ASP A 204 -12.82 -10.17 -8.93
CA ASP A 204 -13.90 -10.07 -9.90
C ASP A 204 -13.38 -10.37 -11.31
N LYS A 205 -14.17 -11.08 -12.11
CA LYS A 205 -13.79 -11.48 -13.47
C LYS A 205 -13.44 -10.31 -14.38
N SER A 206 -13.98 -9.11 -14.12
CA SER A 206 -13.70 -7.91 -14.90
C SER A 206 -12.23 -7.52 -14.88
N PHE A 207 -11.51 -7.84 -13.79
CA PHE A 207 -10.07 -7.56 -13.69
C PHE A 207 -9.22 -8.31 -14.72
N VAL A 208 -9.65 -9.49 -15.12
CA VAL A 208 -8.92 -10.35 -16.08
C VAL A 208 -9.55 -10.37 -17.48
N ASN A 209 -10.57 -9.58 -17.73
CA ASN A 209 -11.17 -9.46 -19.04
C ASN A 209 -10.11 -9.08 -20.10
N ASN A 210 -10.12 -9.82 -21.22
CA ASN A 210 -9.20 -9.65 -22.34
C ASN A 210 -7.71 -9.91 -22.00
N ARG A 211 -7.42 -10.71 -20.96
CA ARG A 211 -6.06 -11.09 -20.59
C ARG A 211 -5.91 -12.61 -20.54
N GLU A 212 -4.73 -13.10 -20.87
CA GLU A 212 -4.37 -14.47 -20.58
C GLU A 212 -4.17 -14.66 -19.08
N HIS A 213 -4.81 -15.66 -18.50
CA HIS A 213 -4.71 -15.97 -17.07
C HIS A 213 -4.91 -17.47 -16.80
N ASN A 214 -4.44 -17.91 -15.65
CA ASN A 214 -4.61 -19.29 -15.15
C ASN A 214 -5.58 -19.36 -13.96
N LEU A 215 -6.43 -18.34 -13.77
CA LEU A 215 -7.43 -18.33 -12.72
C LEU A 215 -8.54 -19.31 -13.01
N GLU A 216 -9.04 -19.94 -11.96
CA GLU A 216 -10.20 -20.79 -11.98
C GLU A 216 -11.47 -19.99 -11.65
N LYS A 217 -12.61 -20.46 -12.12
CA LYS A 217 -13.91 -19.85 -11.85
C LYS A 217 -14.39 -20.27 -10.46
N LEU A 218 -14.58 -19.32 -9.56
CA LEU A 218 -15.15 -19.57 -8.24
C LEU A 218 -16.70 -19.54 -8.29
N ASN A 219 -17.25 -18.56 -8.96
CA ASN A 219 -18.70 -18.38 -9.18
C ASN A 219 -18.92 -17.60 -10.50
N PRO A 220 -20.14 -17.21 -10.88
CA PRO A 220 -20.38 -16.49 -12.14
C PRO A 220 -19.60 -15.18 -12.30
N ASN A 221 -19.23 -14.54 -11.21
CA ASN A 221 -18.59 -13.21 -11.21
C ASN A 221 -17.14 -13.23 -10.74
N ASP A 222 -16.73 -14.23 -9.94
CA ASP A 222 -15.42 -14.23 -9.31
C ASP A 222 -14.51 -15.33 -9.85
N MET A 223 -13.24 -14.99 -9.96
CA MET A 223 -12.14 -15.85 -10.34
C MET A 223 -11.17 -16.00 -9.16
N TYR A 224 -10.47 -17.12 -9.06
CA TYR A 224 -9.49 -17.33 -8.01
C TYR A 224 -8.25 -18.09 -8.50
N LEU A 225 -7.18 -18.01 -7.72
CA LEU A 225 -5.96 -18.81 -7.91
C LEU A 225 -5.74 -19.68 -6.68
N LEU A 226 -5.86 -21.01 -6.85
CA LEU A 226 -5.91 -21.96 -5.75
C LEU A 226 -4.68 -21.89 -4.83
N ASP A 227 -3.49 -21.81 -5.40
CA ASP A 227 -2.22 -21.86 -4.67
C ASP A 227 -1.62 -20.48 -4.35
N ALA A 228 -2.37 -19.40 -4.56
CA ALA A 228 -1.89 -18.05 -4.27
C ALA A 228 -2.34 -17.57 -2.89
N THR A 229 -1.41 -17.00 -2.13
CA THR A 229 -1.72 -16.26 -0.90
C THR A 229 -2.11 -14.82 -1.18
N SER A 230 -1.75 -14.30 -2.36
CA SER A 230 -2.12 -12.96 -2.80
C SER A 230 -2.02 -12.85 -4.32
N LEU A 231 -3.12 -12.51 -4.99
CA LEU A 231 -3.12 -12.26 -6.43
C LEU A 231 -2.27 -11.04 -6.80
N ARG A 232 -2.21 -10.02 -5.95
CA ARG A 232 -1.33 -8.86 -6.13
C ARG A 232 0.14 -9.24 -6.30
N MET A 233 0.56 -10.33 -5.66
CA MET A 233 1.94 -10.81 -5.68
C MET A 233 2.17 -11.94 -6.69
N SER A 234 1.16 -12.28 -7.47
CA SER A 234 1.23 -13.27 -8.55
C SER A 234 1.60 -12.62 -9.89
N ASP A 235 1.95 -13.44 -10.87
CA ASP A 235 2.26 -12.99 -12.23
C ASP A 235 1.05 -12.41 -12.99
N ILE A 236 -0.16 -12.53 -12.44
CA ILE A 236 -1.41 -12.00 -13.02
C ILE A 236 -1.53 -10.51 -12.75
N ALA A 237 -1.17 -10.04 -11.56
CA ALA A 237 -1.02 -8.62 -11.31
C ALA A 237 0.32 -8.18 -11.92
N VAL A 238 0.37 -6.98 -12.50
CA VAL A 238 1.61 -6.40 -13.02
C VAL A 238 2.68 -6.59 -11.98
N SER A 239 3.68 -7.35 -12.37
CA SER A 239 4.66 -7.88 -11.48
C SER A 239 5.23 -6.78 -10.57
N TYR A 240 5.14 -7.03 -9.29
CA TYR A 240 5.76 -6.29 -8.20
C TYR A 240 7.22 -5.86 -8.48
N THR A 241 7.94 -6.59 -9.32
CA THR A 241 9.31 -6.25 -9.75
C THR A 241 9.38 -5.04 -10.68
N HIS A 242 8.34 -4.75 -11.46
CA HIS A 242 8.34 -3.59 -12.36
C HIS A 242 7.84 -2.30 -11.69
N LEU A 243 6.91 -2.38 -10.74
CA LEU A 243 6.41 -1.21 -10.02
C LEU A 243 7.46 -0.66 -9.04
N ARG A 244 8.21 -1.50 -8.35
CA ARG A 244 9.22 -1.05 -7.37
C ARG A 244 10.42 -0.31 -7.95
N ALA A 245 10.75 -0.50 -9.21
CA ALA A 245 11.86 0.23 -9.83
C ALA A 245 11.57 1.73 -10.01
N HIS A 246 10.30 2.15 -9.84
CA HIS A 246 9.85 3.52 -10.07
C HIS A 246 9.25 4.22 -8.85
N GLU A 247 9.04 3.50 -7.75
CA GLU A 247 8.45 4.05 -6.50
C GLU A 247 9.49 4.36 -5.41
N THR A 248 10.78 4.29 -5.70
CA THR A 248 11.77 4.85 -4.77
C THR A 248 11.71 6.38 -4.86
N PRO A 249 11.20 7.07 -3.82
CA PRO A 249 11.37 8.51 -3.75
C PRO A 249 12.86 8.81 -3.73
N ALA A 250 13.23 9.81 -4.49
CA ALA A 250 14.54 10.42 -4.43
C ALA A 250 14.81 11.05 -3.07
#